data_c613b73bad68bc2d781a2353e030d4a9
#
_entry.id   c613b73bad68bc2d781a2353e030d4a9
#
_cell.length_a   1.000
_cell.length_b   1.000
_cell.length_c   1.000
_cell.angle_alpha   90.00
_cell.angle_beta   90.00
_cell.angle_gamma   90.00
#
_symmetry.space_group_name_H-M   'P 1'
#
loop_
_entity.id
_entity.type
_entity.pdbx_description
1 polymer ?
#
loop_
_entity_poly.entity_id
_entity_poly.type
_entity_poly.pdbx_seq_one_letter_code
_entity_poly.pdbx_strand_id
1 'polypeptide(L)'
;MGGMKADSPGTIFSVPYEIAVVRPLRQTTLGDRDDALRAAHYNTELIPQDLIYIDLCTDSGVSSLSTSQLSALAGPKFAEPGMGLAPEGSRAYALLSEQIRQSFGFPYVVATTQGRSAERIWTKINIKPDTVVAGNMLFPSTRNHIELNGAKIIDVITESAHDLASSDPFKGNVDLEKLAAAIEQHGAEKISCIYVELCVNACGGQPVSLANLKAVRTLATAHKIPFFLDASRILENSFLVKERERGYHDRRLREIVSETCAAADACTMSALKDLLVSSGGLLLTRDRGSYQKASMQAFIDGVQLPGVAMELLVTSLDDIFASESTMANRVGQVNYLWHRLSDGVPLVKPAGGHAVFLDVRAFLPHLSPEQFPAEALAAFIYHMSGVRLTKGPPAAPSQARRGLELLRLAIPARKYLRGHMDDVTEAVLYAYAHRHEIKGLKRVEDSARSKYDPAHFRQP
;
A
#
# COMPACT_ATOMS: atom_id res chain seq x y z
N MET A 1 -12.31 -22.10 -28.07
CA MET A 1 -12.38 -23.06 -26.95
C MET A 1 -10.99 -23.61 -26.74
N GLY A 2 -10.17 -22.95 -25.97
CA GLY A 2 -8.82 -23.39 -25.59
C GLY A 2 -8.87 -23.79 -24.12
N GLY A 3 -8.69 -25.10 -23.84
CA GLY A 3 -8.81 -25.67 -22.51
C GLY A 3 -7.85 -25.06 -21.52
N MET A 4 -8.36 -24.56 -20.41
CA MET A 4 -7.60 -24.33 -19.21
C MET A 4 -7.00 -25.66 -18.76
N LYS A 5 -5.69 -25.78 -18.77
CA LYS A 5 -4.99 -26.89 -18.15
C LYS A 5 -5.27 -26.87 -16.66
N ALA A 6 -6.03 -27.85 -16.21
CA ALA A 6 -6.22 -28.17 -14.81
C ALA A 6 -4.97 -28.90 -14.29
N ASP A 7 -3.93 -28.14 -13.90
CA ASP A 7 -2.80 -28.66 -13.14
C ASP A 7 -2.13 -27.53 -12.36
N SER A 8 -2.83 -27.08 -11.32
CA SER A 8 -2.23 -26.38 -10.19
C SER A 8 -3.02 -26.76 -8.93
N PRO A 9 -2.41 -27.43 -7.94
CA PRO A 9 -3.04 -27.65 -6.66
C PRO A 9 -3.02 -26.34 -5.87
N GLY A 10 -4.08 -25.59 -5.97
CA GLY A 10 -4.25 -24.32 -5.30
C GLY A 10 -5.34 -23.54 -6.01
N THR A 11 -6.58 -23.91 -5.77
CA THR A 11 -7.72 -23.17 -6.27
C THR A 11 -7.60 -21.73 -5.79
N ILE A 12 -7.54 -20.79 -6.74
CA ILE A 12 -7.53 -19.32 -6.57
C ILE A 12 -8.59 -18.81 -5.58
N PHE A 13 -9.53 -19.66 -5.19
CA PHE A 13 -10.67 -19.37 -4.31
C PHE A 13 -10.66 -20.14 -2.98
N SER A 14 -9.56 -20.83 -2.63
CA SER A 14 -9.50 -21.45 -1.32
C SER A 14 -9.37 -20.38 -0.24
N VAL A 15 -10.32 -20.36 0.69
CA VAL A 15 -10.23 -19.54 1.90
C VAL A 15 -9.40 -20.35 2.90
N PRO A 16 -8.20 -19.89 3.29
CA PRO A 16 -7.28 -20.67 4.13
C PRO A 16 -7.57 -20.56 5.64
N TYR A 17 -8.74 -20.07 6.01
CA TYR A 17 -9.16 -19.86 7.39
C TYR A 17 -10.66 -20.12 7.54
N GLU A 18 -11.09 -20.50 8.73
CA GLU A 18 -12.48 -20.50 9.16
C GLU A 18 -12.78 -19.21 9.94
N ILE A 19 -14.06 -18.85 9.96
CA ILE A 19 -14.53 -17.66 10.67
C ILE A 19 -14.88 -18.07 12.11
N ALA A 20 -14.05 -17.65 13.08
CA ALA A 20 -14.30 -17.89 14.50
C ALA A 20 -15.09 -16.76 15.18
N VAL A 21 -15.01 -15.52 14.63
CA VAL A 21 -15.70 -14.35 15.18
C VAL A 21 -16.37 -13.59 14.03
N VAL A 22 -17.64 -13.27 14.20
CA VAL A 22 -18.40 -12.50 13.22
C VAL A 22 -18.81 -11.15 13.80
N ARG A 23 -18.76 -10.12 12.97
CA ARG A 23 -19.35 -8.81 13.24
C ARG A 23 -20.49 -8.60 12.25
N PRO A 24 -21.73 -8.40 12.73
CA PRO A 24 -22.84 -8.07 11.83
C PRO A 24 -22.55 -6.80 11.04
N LEU A 25 -22.86 -6.82 9.75
CA LEU A 25 -22.81 -5.64 8.88
C LEU A 25 -24.19 -5.00 8.87
N ARG A 26 -24.26 -3.69 9.07
CA ARG A 26 -25.50 -2.95 8.99
C ARG A 26 -25.85 -2.65 7.53
N GLN A 27 -27.04 -3.06 7.13
CA GLN A 27 -27.63 -2.59 5.88
C GLN A 27 -28.40 -1.30 6.16
N THR A 28 -28.00 -0.21 5.52
CA THR A 28 -28.62 1.10 5.64
C THR A 28 -29.64 1.30 4.51
N THR A 29 -30.66 2.11 4.76
CA THR A 29 -31.62 2.54 3.73
C THR A 29 -30.99 3.60 2.81
N LEU A 30 -31.61 3.87 1.66
CA LEU A 30 -31.19 4.99 0.78
C LEU A 30 -31.25 6.33 1.53
N GLY A 31 -32.28 6.54 2.38
CA GLY A 31 -32.40 7.75 3.19
C GLY A 31 -31.24 7.91 4.19
N ASP A 32 -30.91 6.84 4.94
CA ASP A 32 -29.77 6.86 5.86
C ASP A 32 -28.46 7.27 5.13
N ARG A 33 -28.25 6.74 3.92
CA ARG A 33 -27.04 7.02 3.14
C ARG A 33 -27.01 8.42 2.54
N ASP A 34 -28.18 8.95 2.14
CA ASP A 34 -28.30 10.33 1.67
C ASP A 34 -28.01 11.32 2.80
N ASP A 35 -28.56 11.10 3.98
CA ASP A 35 -28.29 11.91 5.15
C ASP A 35 -26.82 11.83 5.58
N ALA A 36 -26.21 10.63 5.53
CA ALA A 36 -24.80 10.43 5.83
C ALA A 36 -23.90 11.19 4.85
N LEU A 37 -24.19 11.16 3.53
CA LEU A 37 -23.44 11.90 2.52
C LEU A 37 -23.54 13.40 2.72
N ARG A 38 -24.73 13.92 3.02
CA ARG A 38 -24.91 15.35 3.30
C ARG A 38 -24.13 15.78 4.54
N ALA A 39 -24.22 15.01 5.63
CA ALA A 39 -23.49 15.27 6.87
C ALA A 39 -21.96 15.18 6.68
N ALA A 40 -21.50 14.28 5.81
CA ALA A 40 -20.10 14.12 5.44
C ALA A 40 -19.65 15.10 4.32
N HIS A 41 -20.48 16.05 3.93
CA HIS A 41 -20.20 16.98 2.83
C HIS A 41 -19.73 16.26 1.55
N TYR A 42 -20.37 15.16 1.18
CA TYR A 42 -20.03 14.29 0.03
C TYR A 42 -18.60 13.76 0.02
N ASN A 43 -17.88 13.83 1.13
CA ASN A 43 -16.59 13.18 1.33
C ASN A 43 -16.80 11.83 2.01
N THR A 44 -16.70 10.74 1.27
CA THR A 44 -16.96 9.38 1.79
C THR A 44 -16.02 8.97 2.91
N GLU A 45 -14.84 9.59 3.05
CA GLU A 45 -13.90 9.33 4.15
C GLU A 45 -14.41 9.83 5.51
N LEU A 46 -15.34 10.79 5.52
CA LEU A 46 -15.95 11.35 6.73
C LEU A 46 -17.22 10.59 7.19
N ILE A 47 -17.68 9.60 6.45
CA ILE A 47 -18.87 8.83 6.80
C ILE A 47 -18.58 7.96 8.03
N PRO A 48 -19.44 7.99 9.08
CA PRO A 48 -19.31 7.14 10.27
C PRO A 48 -19.27 5.64 9.90
N GLN A 49 -18.41 4.88 10.59
CA GLN A 49 -18.17 3.47 10.29
C GLN A 49 -19.41 2.58 10.41
N ASP A 50 -20.34 2.92 11.28
CA ASP A 50 -21.60 2.20 11.50
C ASP A 50 -22.64 2.39 10.38
N LEU A 51 -22.42 3.36 9.49
CA LEU A 51 -23.25 3.60 8.31
C LEU A 51 -22.65 2.99 7.03
N ILE A 52 -21.56 2.22 7.14
CA ILE A 52 -20.88 1.61 6.01
C ILE A 52 -21.17 0.11 5.99
N TYR A 53 -21.66 -0.39 4.85
CA TYR A 53 -21.88 -1.81 4.63
C TYR A 53 -20.57 -2.54 4.34
N ILE A 54 -19.88 -2.19 3.28
CA ILE A 54 -18.56 -2.74 2.92
C ILE A 54 -17.54 -1.60 2.80
N ASP A 55 -16.46 -1.71 3.56
CA ASP A 55 -15.43 -0.68 3.60
C ASP A 55 -14.17 -1.11 2.84
N LEU A 56 -13.99 -0.55 1.65
CA LEU A 56 -12.82 -0.73 0.79
C LEU A 56 -11.96 0.54 0.68
N CYS A 57 -12.10 1.45 1.66
CA CYS A 57 -11.31 2.67 1.71
C CYS A 57 -9.82 2.37 1.97
N THR A 58 -9.54 1.38 2.83
CA THR A 58 -8.18 1.01 3.20
C THR A 58 -8.06 -0.48 3.50
N ASP A 59 -6.89 -1.03 3.23
CA ASP A 59 -6.46 -2.35 3.66
C ASP A 59 -5.49 -2.30 4.86
N SER A 60 -5.17 -1.09 5.33
CA SER A 60 -4.13 -0.85 6.35
C SER A 60 -4.70 -0.86 7.76
N GLY A 61 -4.27 -1.81 8.59
CA GLY A 61 -4.64 -1.92 10.00
C GLY A 61 -6.08 -2.39 10.26
N VAL A 62 -6.76 -2.91 9.24
CA VAL A 62 -8.17 -3.33 9.29
C VAL A 62 -8.37 -4.82 9.00
N SER A 63 -7.29 -5.58 8.83
CA SER A 63 -7.32 -7.04 8.68
C SER A 63 -7.76 -7.72 9.98
N SER A 64 -8.47 -8.85 9.87
CA SER A 64 -8.82 -9.64 11.05
C SER A 64 -7.60 -10.31 11.66
N LEU A 65 -7.58 -10.41 12.99
CA LEU A 65 -6.51 -11.11 13.71
C LEU A 65 -6.64 -12.62 13.52
N SER A 66 -5.50 -13.32 13.52
CA SER A 66 -5.46 -14.77 13.60
C SER A 66 -5.71 -15.27 15.03
N THR A 67 -6.01 -16.55 15.19
CA THR A 67 -6.11 -17.18 16.52
C THR A 67 -4.79 -17.11 17.29
N SER A 68 -3.65 -17.21 16.58
CA SER A 68 -2.31 -17.04 17.17
C SER A 68 -2.12 -15.62 17.72
N GLN A 69 -2.53 -14.59 16.97
CA GLN A 69 -2.47 -13.20 17.40
C GLN A 69 -3.41 -12.93 18.60
N LEU A 70 -4.64 -13.50 18.58
CA LEU A 70 -5.57 -13.40 19.73
C LEU A 70 -5.01 -14.07 20.96
N SER A 71 -4.40 -15.26 20.83
CA SER A 71 -3.75 -15.96 21.92
C SER A 71 -2.55 -15.20 22.48
N ALA A 72 -1.78 -14.54 21.62
CA ALA A 72 -0.70 -13.67 22.05
C ALA A 72 -1.22 -12.47 22.86
N LEU A 73 -2.37 -11.88 22.49
CA LEU A 73 -3.02 -10.82 23.27
C LEU A 73 -3.52 -11.28 24.64
N ALA A 74 -3.99 -12.51 24.76
CA ALA A 74 -4.55 -13.05 26.02
C ALA A 74 -3.48 -13.60 26.97
N GLY A 75 -2.23 -13.72 26.55
CA GLY A 75 -1.16 -14.36 27.34
C GLY A 75 -0.53 -13.44 28.39
N PRO A 76 0.14 -14.01 29.42
CA PRO A 76 0.76 -13.24 30.52
C PRO A 76 2.00 -12.44 30.13
N LYS A 77 2.36 -12.40 28.86
CA LYS A 77 3.59 -11.82 28.32
C LYS A 77 3.64 -10.27 28.34
N PHE A 78 2.53 -9.66 28.70
CA PHE A 78 2.34 -8.19 28.59
C PHE A 78 2.97 -7.37 29.73
N ALA A 79 3.64 -8.03 30.68
CA ALA A 79 4.18 -7.38 31.87
C ALA A 79 5.61 -6.84 31.73
N GLU A 80 6.23 -6.94 30.53
CA GLU A 80 7.57 -6.42 30.35
C GLU A 80 7.56 -4.89 30.23
N PRO A 81 8.24 -4.15 31.14
CA PRO A 81 8.46 -2.73 30.97
C PRO A 81 9.46 -2.53 29.81
N GLY A 82 8.96 -2.22 28.62
CA GLY A 82 9.75 -2.23 27.41
C GLY A 82 9.80 -0.92 26.64
N MET A 83 9.80 0.24 27.34
CA MET A 83 10.01 1.55 26.72
C MET A 83 11.23 2.23 27.33
N GLY A 84 12.43 1.74 27.01
CA GLY A 84 13.70 2.37 27.36
C GLY A 84 14.48 2.81 26.12
N LEU A 85 15.57 3.55 26.34
CA LEU A 85 16.54 3.95 25.30
C LEU A 85 17.15 2.76 24.54
N ALA A 86 17.15 1.58 25.15
CA ALA A 86 17.70 0.34 24.59
C ALA A 86 16.64 -0.73 24.55
N PRO A 87 15.83 -0.81 23.47
CA PRO A 87 14.87 -1.89 23.29
C PRO A 87 15.53 -3.28 23.19
N GLU A 88 16.84 -3.34 22.92
CA GLU A 88 17.62 -4.57 22.80
C GLU A 88 17.57 -5.46 24.04
N GLY A 89 17.30 -4.89 25.22
CA GLY A 89 17.12 -5.65 26.46
C GLY A 89 15.78 -6.36 26.61
N SER A 90 14.80 -6.05 25.75
CA SER A 90 13.47 -6.67 25.84
C SER A 90 13.40 -7.97 25.04
N ARG A 91 12.65 -8.95 25.57
CA ARG A 91 12.39 -10.22 24.87
C ARG A 91 11.65 -10.00 23.54
N ALA A 92 10.66 -9.11 23.54
CA ALA A 92 9.88 -8.82 22.33
C ALA A 92 10.76 -8.27 21.20
N TYR A 93 11.69 -7.37 21.53
CA TYR A 93 12.65 -6.84 20.56
C TYR A 93 13.61 -7.92 20.06
N ALA A 94 14.13 -8.78 20.95
CA ALA A 94 15.03 -9.88 20.57
C ALA A 94 14.35 -10.84 19.57
N LEU A 95 13.10 -11.22 19.84
CA LEU A 95 12.30 -12.05 18.94
C LEU A 95 12.05 -11.36 17.59
N LEU A 96 11.67 -10.08 17.61
CA LEU A 96 11.46 -9.30 16.38
C LEU A 96 12.74 -9.20 15.56
N SER A 97 13.87 -8.89 16.19
CA SER A 97 15.17 -8.76 15.53
C SER A 97 15.59 -10.07 14.85
N GLU A 98 15.37 -11.19 15.53
CA GLU A 98 15.66 -12.51 14.96
C GLU A 98 14.76 -12.82 13.76
N GLN A 99 13.46 -12.57 13.85
CA GLN A 99 12.53 -12.75 12.72
C GLN A 99 12.88 -11.87 11.53
N ILE A 100 13.24 -10.61 11.78
CA ILE A 100 13.67 -9.70 10.72
C ILE A 100 14.94 -10.20 10.05
N ARG A 101 15.93 -10.64 10.83
CA ARG A 101 17.17 -11.20 10.30
C ARG A 101 16.94 -12.42 9.42
N GLN A 102 16.09 -13.34 9.87
CA GLN A 102 15.78 -14.59 9.15
C GLN A 102 14.94 -14.37 7.89
N SER A 103 13.99 -13.44 7.91
CA SER A 103 13.01 -13.28 6.85
C SER A 103 13.38 -12.19 5.83
N PHE A 104 14.01 -11.10 6.29
CA PHE A 104 14.35 -9.95 5.48
C PHE A 104 15.87 -9.75 5.31
N GLY A 105 16.70 -10.45 6.08
CA GLY A 105 18.15 -10.40 5.96
C GLY A 105 18.80 -9.11 6.44
N PHE A 106 18.09 -8.26 7.19
CA PHE A 106 18.65 -7.05 7.79
C PHE A 106 19.14 -7.29 9.22
N PRO A 107 20.36 -6.84 9.59
CA PRO A 107 20.90 -7.01 10.93
C PRO A 107 20.29 -6.08 11.96
N TYR A 108 19.74 -4.94 11.55
CA TYR A 108 19.22 -3.91 12.46
C TYR A 108 17.78 -3.52 12.13
N VAL A 109 16.96 -3.39 13.17
CA VAL A 109 15.57 -2.97 13.09
C VAL A 109 15.27 -1.87 14.10
N VAL A 110 14.59 -0.81 13.65
CA VAL A 110 13.95 0.18 14.52
C VAL A 110 12.45 0.02 14.34
N ALA A 111 11.78 -0.42 15.41
CA ALA A 111 10.34 -0.61 15.42
C ALA A 111 9.64 0.67 15.89
N THR A 112 8.72 1.18 15.08
CA THR A 112 7.94 2.39 15.33
C THR A 112 6.45 2.11 15.34
N THR A 113 5.66 3.03 15.85
CA THR A 113 4.19 2.88 15.93
C THR A 113 3.51 2.82 14.57
N GLN A 114 4.10 3.40 13.52
CA GLN A 114 3.54 3.45 12.17
C GLN A 114 4.64 3.53 11.09
N GLY A 115 4.33 3.09 9.87
CA GLY A 115 5.23 3.23 8.72
C GLY A 115 5.67 4.67 8.45
N ARG A 116 4.75 5.66 8.57
CA ARG A 116 5.09 7.09 8.40
C ARG A 116 6.11 7.60 9.42
N SER A 117 6.14 7.04 10.63
CA SER A 117 7.17 7.35 11.62
C SER A 117 8.54 6.82 11.18
N ALA A 118 8.57 5.60 10.64
CA ALA A 118 9.80 5.02 10.06
C ALA A 118 10.29 5.84 8.85
N GLU A 119 9.39 6.22 7.93
CA GLU A 119 9.70 7.08 6.78
C GLU A 119 10.28 8.43 7.23
N ARG A 120 9.61 9.10 8.20
CA ARG A 120 10.07 10.38 8.73
C ARG A 120 11.46 10.31 9.33
N ILE A 121 11.69 9.31 10.18
CA ILE A 121 13.02 9.10 10.80
C ILE A 121 14.07 8.86 9.72
N TRP A 122 13.77 7.95 8.79
CA TRP A 122 14.69 7.60 7.73
C TRP A 122 15.06 8.79 6.85
N THR A 123 14.07 9.55 6.38
CA THR A 123 14.29 10.73 5.55
C THR A 123 15.05 11.82 6.29
N LYS A 124 14.71 12.06 7.58
CA LYS A 124 15.39 13.05 8.42
C LYS A 124 16.89 12.79 8.58
N ILE A 125 17.31 11.54 8.70
CA ILE A 125 18.72 11.20 8.95
C ILE A 125 19.54 10.98 7.66
N ASN A 126 18.89 10.73 6.52
CA ASN A 126 19.60 10.36 5.28
C ASN A 126 19.39 11.33 4.12
N ILE A 127 18.29 12.11 4.09
CA ILE A 127 18.03 13.05 3.01
C ILE A 127 18.61 14.42 3.38
N LYS A 128 19.44 14.96 2.49
CA LYS A 128 20.07 16.26 2.65
C LYS A 128 19.28 17.35 1.90
N PRO A 129 19.25 18.59 2.41
CA PRO A 129 18.66 19.71 1.67
C PRO A 129 19.46 19.97 0.37
N ASP A 130 18.80 20.57 -0.60
CA ASP A 130 19.36 20.91 -1.92
C ASP A 130 19.91 19.71 -2.71
N THR A 131 19.33 18.52 -2.46
CA THR A 131 19.64 17.28 -3.17
C THR A 131 18.41 16.75 -3.90
N VAL A 132 18.60 15.63 -4.59
CA VAL A 132 17.57 14.94 -5.36
C VAL A 132 17.38 13.53 -4.83
N VAL A 133 16.14 13.04 -4.86
CA VAL A 133 15.77 11.63 -4.68
C VAL A 133 15.16 11.14 -5.98
N ALA A 134 15.74 10.08 -6.57
CA ALA A 134 15.18 9.43 -7.74
C ALA A 134 14.23 8.29 -7.29
N GLY A 135 12.97 8.29 -7.74
CA GLY A 135 11.98 7.31 -7.30
C GLY A 135 10.95 6.93 -8.38
N ASN A 136 10.23 5.86 -8.15
CA ASN A 136 9.23 5.31 -9.05
C ASN A 136 7.80 5.72 -8.67
N MET A 137 7.46 7.01 -8.65
CA MET A 137 6.17 7.55 -8.20
C MET A 137 5.88 7.27 -6.71
N LEU A 138 6.76 7.73 -5.85
CA LEU A 138 6.69 7.52 -4.40
C LEU A 138 5.35 7.94 -3.79
N PHE A 139 4.93 7.19 -2.76
CA PHE A 139 3.73 7.45 -1.99
C PHE A 139 3.72 8.87 -1.39
N PRO A 140 2.56 9.54 -1.27
CA PRO A 140 2.47 10.93 -0.84
C PRO A 140 3.15 11.24 0.49
N SER A 141 3.10 10.34 1.50
CA SER A 141 3.79 10.58 2.77
C SER A 141 5.31 10.60 2.62
N THR A 142 5.86 9.67 1.84
CA THR A 142 7.30 9.61 1.54
C THR A 142 7.74 10.88 0.80
N ARG A 143 6.98 11.30 -0.22
CA ARG A 143 7.22 12.56 -0.94
C ARG A 143 7.24 13.76 0.00
N ASN A 144 6.21 13.88 0.83
CA ASN A 144 6.12 14.99 1.81
C ASN A 144 7.33 15.01 2.76
N HIS A 145 7.78 13.87 3.26
CA HIS A 145 8.94 13.81 4.13
C HIS A 145 10.24 14.19 3.41
N ILE A 146 10.42 13.79 2.15
CA ILE A 146 11.57 14.18 1.33
C ILE A 146 11.58 15.69 1.10
N GLU A 147 10.43 16.24 0.67
CA GLU A 147 10.28 17.67 0.40
C GLU A 147 10.46 18.54 1.66
N LEU A 148 9.94 18.07 2.81
CA LEU A 148 10.14 18.74 4.12
C LEU A 148 11.61 18.78 4.56
N ASN A 149 12.44 17.83 4.09
CA ASN A 149 13.89 17.86 4.30
C ASN A 149 14.65 18.70 3.24
N GLY A 150 13.93 19.39 2.37
CA GLY A 150 14.52 20.31 1.38
C GLY A 150 15.08 19.63 0.13
N ALA A 151 14.78 18.36 -0.12
CA ALA A 151 15.17 17.66 -1.34
C ALA A 151 14.06 17.69 -2.40
N LYS A 152 14.46 17.54 -3.67
CA LYS A 152 13.55 17.41 -4.81
C LYS A 152 13.39 15.94 -5.18
N ILE A 153 12.26 15.59 -5.81
CA ILE A 153 12.00 14.23 -6.28
C ILE A 153 11.97 14.22 -7.80
N ILE A 154 12.63 13.25 -8.40
CA ILE A 154 12.57 12.94 -9.82
C ILE A 154 11.90 11.59 -9.98
N ASP A 155 10.79 11.56 -10.73
CA ASP A 155 10.11 10.31 -11.06
C ASP A 155 10.83 9.63 -12.23
N VAL A 156 11.38 8.44 -11.97
CA VAL A 156 12.10 7.61 -12.93
C VAL A 156 11.35 6.30 -13.20
N ILE A 157 10.03 6.31 -13.13
CA ILE A 157 9.19 5.14 -13.42
C ILE A 157 9.11 4.89 -14.94
N THR A 158 8.84 3.63 -15.31
CA THR A 158 8.65 3.22 -16.71
C THR A 158 7.45 3.92 -17.37
N GLU A 159 7.49 4.10 -18.68
CA GLU A 159 6.39 4.73 -19.43
C GLU A 159 5.08 3.94 -19.36
N SER A 160 5.18 2.60 -19.29
CA SER A 160 4.00 1.73 -19.16
C SER A 160 3.18 2.00 -17.91
N ALA A 161 3.76 2.59 -16.84
CA ALA A 161 3.05 3.00 -15.63
C ALA A 161 1.99 4.08 -15.89
N HIS A 162 2.18 4.88 -16.93
CA HIS A 162 1.26 5.96 -17.33
C HIS A 162 0.16 5.49 -18.27
N ASP A 163 0.30 4.31 -18.86
CA ASP A 163 -0.73 3.67 -19.68
C ASP A 163 -1.54 2.67 -18.85
N LEU A 164 -2.75 3.07 -18.44
CA LEU A 164 -3.62 2.22 -17.62
C LEU A 164 -4.07 0.96 -18.35
N ALA A 165 -4.11 0.97 -19.69
CA ALA A 165 -4.51 -0.16 -20.52
C ALA A 165 -3.37 -1.13 -20.82
N SER A 166 -2.11 -0.72 -20.60
CA SER A 166 -0.95 -1.58 -20.80
C SER A 166 -1.01 -2.84 -19.93
N SER A 167 -0.70 -3.99 -20.52
CA SER A 167 -0.63 -5.29 -19.83
C SER A 167 0.78 -5.63 -19.32
N ASP A 168 1.71 -4.67 -19.31
CA ASP A 168 3.04 -4.86 -18.73
C ASP A 168 2.92 -5.39 -17.28
N PRO A 169 3.50 -6.55 -16.97
CA PRO A 169 3.36 -7.21 -15.68
C PRO A 169 4.02 -6.46 -14.51
N PHE A 170 4.96 -5.53 -14.81
CA PHE A 170 5.79 -4.84 -13.82
C PHE A 170 5.85 -3.32 -14.04
N LYS A 171 4.70 -2.68 -14.18
CA LYS A 171 4.60 -1.23 -14.39
C LYS A 171 5.18 -0.38 -13.25
N GLY A 172 5.46 -0.99 -12.08
CA GLY A 172 6.18 -0.34 -10.99
C GLY A 172 7.69 -0.20 -11.21
N ASN A 173 8.25 -0.79 -12.25
CA ASN A 173 9.69 -0.77 -12.51
C ASN A 173 10.26 0.63 -12.67
N VAL A 174 11.52 0.78 -12.23
CA VAL A 174 12.36 1.94 -12.55
C VAL A 174 12.80 1.85 -14.00
N ASP A 175 12.65 2.94 -14.72
CA ASP A 175 13.25 3.15 -16.04
C ASP A 175 14.76 3.46 -15.84
N LEU A 176 15.60 2.50 -16.23
CA LEU A 176 17.04 2.60 -16.01
C LEU A 176 17.70 3.70 -16.85
N GLU A 177 17.14 4.03 -18.01
CA GLU A 177 17.65 5.11 -18.85
C GLU A 177 17.31 6.47 -18.23
N LYS A 178 16.09 6.66 -17.72
CA LYS A 178 15.71 7.86 -16.95
C LYS A 178 16.57 8.01 -15.70
N LEU A 179 16.83 6.91 -14.98
CA LEU A 179 17.67 6.93 -13.80
C LEU A 179 19.12 7.31 -14.15
N ALA A 180 19.69 6.72 -15.20
CA ALA A 180 21.03 7.07 -15.66
C ALA A 180 21.13 8.54 -16.11
N ALA A 181 20.15 9.02 -16.87
CA ALA A 181 20.07 10.42 -17.28
C ALA A 181 19.96 11.39 -16.08
N ALA A 182 19.19 11.02 -15.05
CA ALA A 182 19.10 11.81 -13.83
C ALA A 182 20.44 11.85 -13.08
N ILE A 183 21.18 10.75 -13.03
CA ILE A 183 22.52 10.70 -12.41
C ILE A 183 23.50 11.58 -13.20
N GLU A 184 23.48 11.51 -14.52
CA GLU A 184 24.34 12.33 -15.39
C GLU A 184 24.00 13.82 -15.26
N GLN A 185 22.73 14.18 -15.26
CA GLN A 185 22.25 15.57 -15.20
C GLN A 185 22.57 16.26 -13.87
N HIS A 186 22.43 15.56 -12.76
CA HIS A 186 22.55 16.16 -11.40
C HIS A 186 23.91 15.92 -10.75
N GLY A 187 24.65 14.90 -11.18
CA GLY A 187 25.84 14.38 -10.49
C GLY A 187 25.45 13.43 -9.36
N ALA A 188 26.20 12.33 -9.22
CA ALA A 188 25.91 11.30 -8.21
C ALA A 188 25.92 11.86 -6.77
N GLU A 189 26.76 12.87 -6.50
CA GLU A 189 26.89 13.52 -5.20
C GLU A 189 25.67 14.37 -4.81
N LYS A 190 24.85 14.76 -5.78
CA LYS A 190 23.59 15.50 -5.56
C LYS A 190 22.40 14.56 -5.42
N ILE A 191 22.53 13.27 -5.69
CA ILE A 191 21.47 12.29 -5.49
C ILE A 191 21.62 11.69 -4.08
N SER A 192 20.75 12.14 -3.14
CA SER A 192 20.78 11.61 -1.77
C SER A 192 20.54 10.11 -1.73
N CYS A 193 19.64 9.61 -2.56
CA CYS A 193 19.35 8.19 -2.71
C CYS A 193 18.49 7.89 -3.93
N ILE A 194 18.46 6.62 -4.32
CA ILE A 194 17.41 6.02 -5.12
C ILE A 194 16.40 5.41 -4.14
N TYR A 195 15.10 5.73 -4.27
CA TYR A 195 14.05 5.26 -3.38
C TYR A 195 12.95 4.60 -4.22
N VAL A 196 12.68 3.30 -4.00
CA VAL A 196 11.72 2.52 -4.79
C VAL A 196 10.58 2.03 -3.92
N GLU A 197 9.34 2.38 -4.29
CA GLU A 197 8.11 1.86 -3.70
C GLU A 197 7.78 0.51 -4.34
N LEU A 198 7.53 -0.51 -3.51
CA LEU A 198 7.04 -1.81 -3.94
C LEU A 198 5.51 -1.80 -4.04
N CYS A 199 4.96 -2.32 -5.13
CA CYS A 199 3.53 -2.24 -5.46
C CYS A 199 3.03 -0.80 -5.49
N VAL A 200 3.55 -0.05 -6.45
CA VAL A 200 3.34 1.40 -6.62
C VAL A 200 1.87 1.77 -6.68
N ASN A 201 1.37 2.39 -5.62
CA ASN A 201 -0.04 2.75 -5.47
C ASN A 201 -0.50 3.73 -6.55
N ALA A 202 0.35 4.70 -6.90
CA ALA A 202 0.03 5.78 -7.81
C ALA A 202 -0.25 5.32 -9.25
N CYS A 203 0.26 4.15 -9.65
CA CYS A 203 -0.05 3.54 -10.95
C CYS A 203 -0.92 2.29 -10.85
N GLY A 204 -1.69 2.13 -9.76
CA GLY A 204 -2.66 1.04 -9.61
C GLY A 204 -2.14 -0.19 -8.87
N GLY A 205 -1.23 -0.01 -7.90
CA GLY A 205 -0.68 -1.12 -7.09
C GLY A 205 0.23 -2.05 -7.89
N GLN A 206 0.97 -1.50 -8.84
CA GLN A 206 1.76 -2.29 -9.80
C GLN A 206 3.11 -2.70 -9.22
N PRO A 207 3.50 -3.98 -9.37
CA PRO A 207 4.73 -4.50 -8.79
C PRO A 207 6.00 -4.04 -9.52
N VAL A 208 7.11 -4.19 -8.80
CA VAL A 208 8.48 -4.05 -9.31
C VAL A 208 9.09 -5.44 -9.45
N SER A 209 9.70 -5.75 -10.59
CA SER A 209 10.37 -7.03 -10.83
C SER A 209 11.68 -7.12 -10.04
N LEU A 210 12.05 -8.33 -9.66
CA LEU A 210 13.33 -8.54 -8.97
C LEU A 210 14.52 -8.31 -9.89
N ALA A 211 14.38 -8.61 -11.17
CA ALA A 211 15.37 -8.27 -12.19
C ALA A 211 15.64 -6.76 -12.27
N ASN A 212 14.57 -5.93 -12.21
CA ASN A 212 14.72 -4.48 -12.20
C ASN A 212 15.41 -3.99 -10.92
N LEU A 213 15.03 -4.50 -9.74
CA LEU A 213 15.68 -4.14 -8.47
C LEU A 213 17.18 -4.46 -8.49
N LYS A 214 17.59 -5.59 -9.07
CA LYS A 214 19.00 -5.96 -9.26
C LYS A 214 19.73 -5.00 -10.20
N ALA A 215 19.09 -4.60 -11.28
CA ALA A 215 19.65 -3.64 -12.23
C ALA A 215 19.81 -2.25 -11.60
N VAL A 216 18.80 -1.79 -10.83
CA VAL A 216 18.89 -0.56 -10.03
C VAL A 216 20.05 -0.65 -9.01
N ARG A 217 20.21 -1.79 -8.31
CA ARG A 217 21.35 -2.00 -7.39
C ARG A 217 22.70 -1.90 -8.10
N THR A 218 22.82 -2.48 -9.29
CA THR A 218 24.06 -2.40 -10.09
C THR A 218 24.39 -0.96 -10.40
N LEU A 219 23.43 -0.18 -10.86
CA LEU A 219 23.63 1.24 -11.18
C LEU A 219 23.94 2.06 -9.91
N ALA A 220 23.19 1.85 -8.84
CA ALA A 220 23.40 2.50 -7.54
C ALA A 220 24.84 2.26 -7.01
N THR A 221 25.33 1.01 -7.12
CA THR A 221 26.65 0.62 -6.67
C THR A 221 27.75 1.27 -7.52
N ALA A 222 27.60 1.30 -8.85
CA ALA A 222 28.55 1.92 -9.76
C ALA A 222 28.75 3.41 -9.45
N HIS A 223 27.70 4.11 -9.03
CA HIS A 223 27.73 5.53 -8.71
C HIS A 223 27.82 5.83 -7.21
N LYS A 224 27.91 4.81 -6.34
CA LYS A 224 27.98 4.93 -4.87
C LYS A 224 26.77 5.69 -4.29
N ILE A 225 25.61 5.54 -4.92
CA ILE A 225 24.35 6.14 -4.47
C ILE A 225 23.62 5.13 -3.56
N PRO A 226 23.15 5.53 -2.36
CA PRO A 226 22.35 4.68 -1.49
C PRO A 226 21.04 4.25 -2.17
N PHE A 227 20.64 2.99 -1.97
CA PHE A 227 19.41 2.43 -2.52
C PHE A 227 18.46 1.96 -1.43
N PHE A 228 17.23 2.51 -1.39
CA PHE A 228 16.23 2.26 -0.38
C PHE A 228 14.92 1.76 -0.96
N LEU A 229 14.17 1.00 -0.14
CA LEU A 229 12.85 0.50 -0.51
C LEU A 229 11.77 1.04 0.44
N ASP A 230 10.65 1.48 -0.09
CA ASP A 230 9.38 1.35 0.63
C ASP A 230 8.89 -0.07 0.45
N ALA A 231 9.11 -0.88 1.48
CA ALA A 231 8.78 -2.28 1.51
C ALA A 231 7.44 -2.56 2.24
N SER A 232 6.56 -1.55 2.33
CA SER A 232 5.26 -1.68 2.98
C SER A 232 4.38 -2.76 2.35
N ARG A 233 4.63 -3.12 1.08
CA ARG A 233 3.94 -4.18 0.33
C ARG A 233 4.91 -5.22 -0.21
N ILE A 234 5.91 -5.56 0.58
CA ILE A 234 6.96 -6.48 0.16
C ILE A 234 6.45 -7.91 -0.08
N LEU A 235 5.49 -8.39 0.73
CA LEU A 235 4.91 -9.72 0.56
C LEU A 235 4.04 -9.78 -0.69
N GLU A 236 3.24 -8.74 -0.92
CA GLU A 236 2.44 -8.59 -2.13
C GLU A 236 3.33 -8.54 -3.37
N ASN A 237 4.35 -7.68 -3.37
CA ASN A 237 5.30 -7.57 -4.49
C ASN A 237 6.00 -8.90 -4.76
N SER A 238 6.48 -9.56 -3.71
CA SER A 238 7.17 -10.86 -3.83
C SER A 238 6.24 -11.96 -4.33
N PHE A 239 4.96 -11.93 -3.94
CA PHE A 239 3.96 -12.86 -4.46
C PHE A 239 3.70 -12.63 -5.95
N LEU A 240 3.58 -11.37 -6.38
CA LEU A 240 3.42 -11.02 -7.80
C LEU A 240 4.69 -11.32 -8.62
N VAL A 241 5.90 -11.19 -8.06
CA VAL A 241 7.14 -11.68 -8.65
C VAL A 241 7.08 -13.19 -8.83
N LYS A 242 6.66 -13.94 -7.80
CA LYS A 242 6.49 -15.41 -7.90
C LYS A 242 5.55 -15.79 -9.04
N GLU A 243 4.44 -15.08 -9.21
CA GLU A 243 3.45 -15.38 -10.25
C GLU A 243 3.84 -14.94 -11.65
N ARG A 244 4.61 -13.85 -11.79
CA ARG A 244 4.80 -13.17 -13.09
C ARG A 244 6.23 -13.19 -13.61
N GLU A 245 7.24 -13.34 -12.74
CA GLU A 245 8.64 -13.29 -13.15
C GLU A 245 9.19 -14.70 -13.41
N ARG A 246 9.80 -14.89 -14.59
CA ARG A 246 10.36 -16.17 -14.98
C ARG A 246 11.44 -16.64 -14.00
N GLY A 247 11.34 -17.88 -13.54
CA GLY A 247 12.30 -18.50 -12.62
C GLY A 247 11.95 -18.38 -11.14
N TYR A 248 10.82 -17.73 -10.80
CA TYR A 248 10.40 -17.56 -9.41
C TYR A 248 9.16 -18.39 -9.01
N HIS A 249 8.47 -19.05 -9.94
CA HIS A 249 7.21 -19.77 -9.67
C HIS A 249 7.33 -20.83 -8.58
N ASP A 250 8.46 -21.56 -8.53
CA ASP A 250 8.69 -22.64 -7.56
C ASP A 250 9.42 -22.18 -6.29
N ARG A 251 9.76 -20.90 -6.19
CA ARG A 251 10.46 -20.34 -5.04
C ARG A 251 9.49 -20.09 -3.88
N ARG A 252 9.96 -20.27 -2.64
CA ARG A 252 9.17 -19.88 -1.46
C ARG A 252 9.11 -18.36 -1.33
N LEU A 253 7.96 -17.85 -0.87
CA LEU A 253 7.75 -16.41 -0.71
C LEU A 253 8.85 -15.76 0.16
N ARG A 254 9.25 -16.42 1.27
CA ARG A 254 10.33 -15.95 2.14
C ARG A 254 11.66 -15.74 1.42
N GLU A 255 11.99 -16.61 0.47
CA GLU A 255 13.22 -16.52 -0.31
C GLU A 255 13.20 -15.30 -1.24
N ILE A 256 12.06 -15.06 -1.89
CA ILE A 256 11.88 -13.89 -2.77
C ILE A 256 11.92 -12.59 -1.96
N VAL A 257 11.29 -12.56 -0.77
CA VAL A 257 11.36 -11.43 0.16
C VAL A 257 12.80 -11.13 0.56
N SER A 258 13.54 -12.15 0.98
CA SER A 258 14.96 -11.99 1.36
C SER A 258 15.82 -11.48 0.19
N GLU A 259 15.60 -12.00 -1.02
CA GLU A 259 16.31 -11.60 -2.23
C GLU A 259 15.96 -10.16 -2.65
N THR A 260 14.69 -9.77 -2.50
CA THR A 260 14.23 -8.38 -2.69
C THR A 260 14.94 -7.43 -1.72
N CYS A 261 15.00 -7.77 -0.44
CA CYS A 261 15.68 -7.00 0.59
C CYS A 261 17.20 -6.93 0.38
N ALA A 262 17.79 -7.97 -0.18
CA ALA A 262 19.23 -8.01 -0.48
C ALA A 262 19.66 -6.95 -1.49
N ALA A 263 18.74 -6.49 -2.34
CA ALA A 263 19.01 -5.42 -3.30
C ALA A 263 19.18 -4.04 -2.64
N ALA A 264 18.70 -3.80 -1.41
CA ALA A 264 18.68 -2.49 -0.80
C ALA A 264 19.62 -2.35 0.40
N ASP A 265 20.04 -1.12 0.70
CA ASP A 265 20.84 -0.78 1.90
C ASP A 265 19.95 -0.66 3.14
N ALA A 266 18.72 -0.23 2.94
CA ALA A 266 17.72 -0.11 3.98
C ALA A 266 16.31 -0.12 3.39
N CYS A 267 15.30 -0.32 4.25
CA CYS A 267 13.91 -0.17 3.87
C CYS A 267 13.05 0.36 5.01
N THR A 268 11.92 0.96 4.65
CA THR A 268 10.85 1.29 5.58
C THR A 268 9.63 0.43 5.26
N MET A 269 8.84 0.11 6.29
CA MET A 269 7.63 -0.71 6.16
C MET A 269 6.50 -0.17 7.01
N SER A 270 5.29 -0.17 6.46
CA SER A 270 4.06 -0.13 7.25
C SER A 270 3.62 -1.56 7.54
N ALA A 271 3.78 -2.01 8.79
CA ALA A 271 3.37 -3.34 9.20
C ALA A 271 1.84 -3.55 9.16
N LEU A 272 1.10 -2.46 9.10
CA LEU A 272 -0.37 -2.46 9.04
C LEU A 272 -0.93 -3.04 7.73
N LYS A 273 -0.10 -3.10 6.67
CA LYS A 273 -0.50 -3.59 5.35
C LYS A 273 -0.24 -5.10 5.25
N ASP A 274 0.92 -5.47 4.73
CA ASP A 274 1.25 -6.87 4.47
C ASP A 274 1.50 -7.71 5.71
N LEU A 275 1.96 -7.09 6.81
CA LEU A 275 2.26 -7.81 8.04
C LEU A 275 1.04 -7.94 8.98
N LEU A 276 -0.14 -7.53 8.54
CA LEU A 276 -1.47 -7.81 9.11
C LEU A 276 -1.61 -7.50 10.62
N VAL A 277 -1.02 -6.42 11.08
CA VAL A 277 -1.17 -5.91 12.45
C VAL A 277 -1.87 -4.56 12.46
N SER A 278 -2.43 -4.17 13.60
CA SER A 278 -3.15 -2.90 13.77
C SER A 278 -2.24 -1.71 14.08
N SER A 279 -1.00 -1.96 14.49
CA SER A 279 0.02 -0.95 14.79
C SER A 279 1.40 -1.49 14.43
N GLY A 280 2.27 -0.64 13.91
CA GLY A 280 3.65 -0.99 13.61
C GLY A 280 4.19 -0.34 12.34
N GLY A 281 5.41 0.13 12.45
CA GLY A 281 6.27 0.52 11.34
C GLY A 281 7.68 0.01 11.61
N LEU A 282 8.39 -0.33 10.56
CA LEU A 282 9.75 -0.84 10.65
C LEU A 282 10.68 0.01 9.80
N LEU A 283 11.84 0.31 10.34
CA LEU A 283 13.00 0.78 9.59
C LEU A 283 14.08 -0.28 9.74
N LEU A 284 14.47 -0.87 8.62
CA LEU A 284 15.48 -1.92 8.56
C LEU A 284 16.71 -1.36 7.86
N THR A 285 17.89 -1.63 8.39
CA THR A 285 19.15 -1.13 7.81
C THR A 285 20.29 -2.12 8.00
N ARG A 286 21.29 -2.04 7.11
CA ARG A 286 22.54 -2.78 7.23
C ARG A 286 23.61 -1.98 7.96
N ASP A 287 23.44 -0.65 8.03
CA ASP A 287 24.42 0.25 8.66
C ASP A 287 24.11 0.49 10.14
N ARG A 288 25.10 0.16 11.00
CA ARG A 288 24.99 0.35 12.45
C ARG A 288 24.86 1.82 12.84
N GLY A 289 25.55 2.72 12.14
CA GLY A 289 25.49 4.15 12.42
C GLY A 289 24.10 4.73 12.16
N SER A 290 23.48 4.37 11.04
CA SER A 290 22.09 4.72 10.71
C SER A 290 21.11 4.13 11.73
N TYR A 291 21.31 2.88 12.17
CA TYR A 291 20.50 2.27 13.22
C TYR A 291 20.55 3.06 14.52
N GLN A 292 21.74 3.42 15.00
CA GLN A 292 21.89 4.19 16.26
C GLN A 292 21.20 5.55 16.18
N LYS A 293 21.39 6.29 15.08
CA LYS A 293 20.72 7.57 14.84
C LYS A 293 19.20 7.41 14.79
N ALA A 294 18.72 6.38 14.10
CA ALA A 294 17.30 6.13 13.96
C ALA A 294 16.65 5.70 15.29
N SER A 295 17.30 4.86 16.07
CA SER A 295 16.83 4.46 17.42
C SER A 295 16.73 5.66 18.35
N MET A 296 17.76 6.52 18.36
CA MET A 296 17.73 7.76 19.15
C MET A 296 16.62 8.70 18.70
N GLN A 297 16.43 8.84 17.38
CA GLN A 297 15.35 9.70 16.85
C GLN A 297 13.96 9.15 17.17
N ALA A 298 13.78 7.81 17.10
CA ALA A 298 12.51 7.16 17.48
C ALA A 298 12.17 7.38 18.96
N PHE A 299 13.19 7.37 19.82
CA PHE A 299 13.04 7.68 21.23
C PHE A 299 12.65 9.15 21.47
N ILE A 300 13.38 10.08 20.88
CA ILE A 300 13.11 11.53 20.99
C ILE A 300 11.71 11.88 20.49
N ASP A 301 11.28 11.29 19.37
CA ASP A 301 9.97 11.54 18.79
C ASP A 301 8.83 10.80 19.53
N GLY A 302 9.14 9.91 20.50
CA GLY A 302 8.16 9.13 21.26
C GLY A 302 7.36 8.14 20.39
N VAL A 303 7.95 7.64 19.31
CA VAL A 303 7.27 6.78 18.33
C VAL A 303 7.72 5.32 18.36
N GLN A 304 8.37 4.88 19.42
CA GLN A 304 8.79 3.49 19.59
C GLN A 304 7.57 2.56 19.67
N LEU A 305 7.69 1.38 19.08
CA LEU A 305 6.62 0.37 19.11
C LEU A 305 6.60 -0.30 20.50
N PRO A 306 5.45 -0.36 21.19
CA PRO A 306 5.32 -1.07 22.46
C PRO A 306 5.60 -2.58 22.33
N GLY A 307 6.10 -3.21 23.39
CA GLY A 307 6.46 -4.63 23.42
C GLY A 307 5.32 -5.56 22.99
N VAL A 308 4.11 -5.32 23.47
CA VAL A 308 2.89 -6.02 23.04
C VAL A 308 2.69 -5.99 21.52
N ALA A 309 2.87 -4.84 20.90
CA ALA A 309 2.71 -4.72 19.45
C ALA A 309 3.87 -5.39 18.69
N MET A 310 5.07 -5.43 19.27
CA MET A 310 6.19 -6.21 18.72
C MET A 310 5.90 -7.72 18.76
N GLU A 311 5.36 -8.25 19.87
CA GLU A 311 4.97 -9.67 19.97
C GLU A 311 3.89 -10.04 18.96
N LEU A 312 2.87 -9.18 18.78
CA LEU A 312 1.85 -9.37 17.75
C LEU A 312 2.45 -9.39 16.34
N LEU A 313 3.43 -8.54 16.09
CA LEU A 313 4.13 -8.50 14.81
C LEU A 313 4.95 -9.77 14.58
N VAL A 314 5.68 -10.26 15.59
CA VAL A 314 6.39 -11.54 15.52
C VAL A 314 5.43 -12.69 15.22
N THR A 315 4.33 -12.77 15.98
CA THR A 315 3.30 -13.81 15.76
C THR A 315 2.71 -13.74 14.35
N SER A 316 2.47 -12.53 13.85
CA SER A 316 1.97 -12.34 12.48
C SER A 316 2.97 -12.78 11.41
N LEU A 317 4.25 -12.50 11.61
CA LEU A 317 5.31 -12.94 10.71
C LEU A 317 5.43 -14.48 10.69
N ASP A 318 5.31 -15.13 11.86
CA ASP A 318 5.29 -16.58 11.96
C ASP A 318 4.11 -17.18 11.17
N ASP A 319 2.90 -16.65 11.35
CA ASP A 319 1.69 -17.08 10.63
C ASP A 319 1.83 -16.92 9.12
N ILE A 320 2.33 -15.77 8.66
CA ILE A 320 2.47 -15.42 7.25
C ILE A 320 3.48 -16.34 6.56
N PHE A 321 4.62 -16.58 7.19
CA PHE A 321 5.68 -17.39 6.60
C PHE A 321 5.49 -18.89 6.82
N ALA A 322 4.58 -19.30 7.70
CA ALA A 322 4.14 -20.70 7.81
C ALA A 322 3.27 -21.11 6.62
N SER A 323 2.50 -20.17 6.04
CA SER A 323 1.62 -20.46 4.91
C SER A 323 1.46 -19.24 4.00
N GLU A 324 1.80 -19.43 2.73
CA GLU A 324 1.60 -18.40 1.67
C GLU A 324 0.11 -18.20 1.32
N SER A 325 -0.77 -19.04 1.85
CA SER A 325 -2.18 -19.07 1.50
C SER A 325 -2.93 -17.78 1.84
N THR A 326 -2.51 -17.04 2.87
CA THR A 326 -3.11 -15.74 3.21
C THR A 326 -2.88 -14.71 2.09
N MET A 327 -1.67 -14.65 1.54
CA MET A 327 -1.35 -13.75 0.43
C MET A 327 -2.03 -14.19 -0.86
N ALA A 328 -1.99 -15.50 -1.16
CA ALA A 328 -2.69 -16.08 -2.30
C ALA A 328 -4.21 -15.81 -2.26
N ASN A 329 -4.84 -15.92 -1.09
CA ASN A 329 -6.26 -15.61 -0.92
C ASN A 329 -6.54 -14.12 -1.17
N ARG A 330 -5.74 -13.19 -0.61
CA ARG A 330 -5.94 -11.75 -0.83
C ARG A 330 -5.80 -11.37 -2.30
N VAL A 331 -4.71 -11.78 -2.95
CA VAL A 331 -4.48 -11.53 -4.38
C VAL A 331 -5.57 -12.21 -5.22
N GLY A 332 -6.01 -13.41 -4.83
CA GLY A 332 -7.12 -14.11 -5.46
C GLY A 332 -8.45 -13.34 -5.39
N GLN A 333 -8.76 -12.69 -4.25
CA GLN A 333 -9.95 -11.84 -4.12
C GLN A 333 -9.86 -10.58 -5.01
N VAL A 334 -8.68 -9.95 -5.10
CA VAL A 334 -8.46 -8.82 -6.02
C VAL A 334 -8.64 -9.26 -7.46
N ASN A 335 -8.03 -10.36 -7.87
CA ASN A 335 -8.16 -10.92 -9.21
C ASN A 335 -9.62 -11.28 -9.54
N TYR A 336 -10.33 -11.87 -8.57
CA TYR A 336 -11.76 -12.19 -8.73
C TYR A 336 -12.58 -10.94 -9.04
N LEU A 337 -12.48 -9.91 -8.21
CA LEU A 337 -13.22 -8.65 -8.41
C LEU A 337 -12.79 -7.98 -9.73
N TRP A 338 -11.50 -7.97 -10.04
CA TRP A 338 -10.96 -7.40 -11.26
C TRP A 338 -11.54 -8.11 -12.50
N HIS A 339 -11.55 -9.44 -12.53
CA HIS A 339 -12.12 -10.20 -13.67
C HIS A 339 -13.62 -9.99 -13.82
N ARG A 340 -14.36 -9.89 -12.70
CA ARG A 340 -15.80 -9.63 -12.75
C ARG A 340 -16.14 -8.25 -13.34
N LEU A 341 -15.23 -7.29 -13.24
CA LEU A 341 -15.41 -5.92 -13.74
C LEU A 341 -14.77 -5.69 -15.12
N SER A 342 -13.80 -6.51 -15.53
CA SER A 342 -12.91 -6.23 -16.68
C SER A 342 -13.63 -6.23 -18.04
N ASP A 343 -14.79 -6.88 -18.17
CA ASP A 343 -15.53 -6.99 -19.43
C ASP A 343 -16.34 -5.75 -19.80
N GLY A 344 -16.31 -4.69 -19.01
CA GLY A 344 -17.11 -3.50 -19.32
C GLY A 344 -16.67 -2.23 -18.61
N VAL A 345 -15.99 -2.35 -17.46
CA VAL A 345 -15.60 -1.21 -16.63
C VAL A 345 -14.13 -0.83 -16.92
N PRO A 346 -13.83 0.46 -17.13
CA PRO A 346 -12.45 0.92 -17.29
C PRO A 346 -11.62 0.69 -16.01
N LEU A 347 -10.61 -0.16 -16.12
CA LEU A 347 -9.73 -0.58 -15.02
C LEU A 347 -8.27 -0.40 -15.36
N VAL A 348 -7.43 -0.24 -14.32
CA VAL A 348 -5.98 -0.38 -14.47
C VAL A 348 -5.65 -1.83 -14.79
N LYS A 349 -4.81 -2.06 -15.79
CA LYS A 349 -4.30 -3.36 -16.23
C LYS A 349 -2.79 -3.45 -16.01
N PRO A 350 -2.29 -4.65 -15.64
CA PRO A 350 -3.03 -5.77 -15.06
C PRO A 350 -3.54 -5.47 -13.64
N ALA A 351 -4.27 -6.42 -13.02
CA ALA A 351 -4.66 -6.30 -11.61
C ALA A 351 -3.44 -6.14 -10.70
N GLY A 352 -3.51 -5.31 -9.67
CA GLY A 352 -2.56 -5.28 -8.56
C GLY A 352 -2.79 -6.42 -7.57
N GLY A 353 -2.16 -6.35 -6.40
CA GLY A 353 -2.30 -7.41 -5.38
C GLY A 353 -3.20 -7.05 -4.21
N HIS A 354 -3.46 -5.76 -3.94
CA HIS A 354 -4.23 -5.31 -2.78
C HIS A 354 -5.53 -4.57 -3.10
N ALA A 355 -5.70 -4.15 -4.35
CA ALA A 355 -6.85 -3.33 -4.75
C ALA A 355 -7.16 -3.47 -6.24
N VAL A 356 -8.42 -3.24 -6.58
CA VAL A 356 -8.84 -2.91 -7.93
C VAL A 356 -8.87 -1.39 -8.07
N PHE A 357 -8.38 -0.88 -9.19
CA PHE A 357 -8.36 0.57 -9.47
C PHE A 357 -9.18 0.86 -10.72
N LEU A 358 -10.20 1.70 -10.57
CA LEU A 358 -11.00 2.19 -11.69
C LEU A 358 -10.30 3.39 -12.34
N ASP A 359 -10.29 3.43 -13.66
CA ASP A 359 -9.93 4.62 -14.44
C ASP A 359 -11.15 5.55 -14.47
N VAL A 360 -11.13 6.56 -13.59
CA VAL A 360 -12.25 7.47 -13.40
C VAL A 360 -12.47 8.35 -14.64
N ARG A 361 -11.41 8.71 -15.34
CA ARG A 361 -11.52 9.55 -16.55
C ARG A 361 -12.25 8.83 -17.68
N ALA A 362 -11.95 7.55 -17.87
CA ALA A 362 -12.66 6.73 -18.82
C ALA A 362 -14.06 6.31 -18.33
N PHE A 363 -14.26 6.22 -17.02
CA PHE A 363 -15.56 5.89 -16.41
C PHE A 363 -16.57 7.05 -16.53
N LEU A 364 -16.12 8.29 -16.26
CA LEU A 364 -16.94 9.52 -16.28
C LEU A 364 -16.37 10.57 -17.27
N PRO A 365 -16.34 10.28 -18.58
CA PRO A 365 -15.71 11.16 -19.56
C PRO A 365 -16.43 12.52 -19.74
N HIS A 366 -17.65 12.64 -19.23
CA HIS A 366 -18.44 13.88 -19.27
C HIS A 366 -18.13 14.84 -18.13
N LEU A 367 -17.34 14.44 -17.12
CA LEU A 367 -16.95 15.30 -16.01
C LEU A 367 -15.53 15.82 -16.21
N SER A 368 -15.34 17.13 -15.98
CA SER A 368 -14.01 17.74 -15.95
C SER A 368 -13.31 17.48 -14.60
N PRO A 369 -11.98 17.59 -14.51
CA PRO A 369 -11.23 17.42 -13.25
C PRO A 369 -11.70 18.35 -12.13
N GLU A 370 -12.16 19.56 -12.47
CA GLU A 370 -12.66 20.57 -11.53
C GLU A 370 -14.00 20.17 -10.89
N GLN A 371 -14.64 19.16 -11.44
CA GLN A 371 -15.89 18.59 -10.93
C GLN A 371 -15.68 17.38 -10.02
N PHE A 372 -14.44 17.07 -9.65
CA PHE A 372 -14.07 16.02 -8.69
C PHE A 372 -14.68 14.65 -9.02
N PRO A 373 -14.43 14.09 -10.22
CA PRO A 373 -15.10 12.89 -10.69
C PRO A 373 -14.84 11.65 -9.81
N ALA A 374 -13.65 11.49 -9.18
CA ALA A 374 -13.38 10.36 -8.30
C ALA A 374 -14.22 10.40 -7.02
N GLU A 375 -14.35 11.58 -6.42
CA GLU A 375 -15.18 11.81 -5.24
C GLU A 375 -16.68 11.67 -5.58
N ALA A 376 -17.09 12.15 -6.75
CA ALA A 376 -18.47 12.01 -7.24
C ALA A 376 -18.84 10.54 -7.45
N LEU A 377 -17.96 9.76 -8.08
CA LEU A 377 -18.15 8.32 -8.27
C LEU A 377 -18.19 7.55 -6.94
N ALA A 378 -17.28 7.87 -6.01
CA ALA A 378 -17.27 7.26 -4.68
C ALA A 378 -18.56 7.54 -3.91
N ALA A 379 -19.04 8.79 -3.94
CA ALA A 379 -20.29 9.19 -3.30
C ALA A 379 -21.51 8.50 -3.94
N PHE A 380 -21.56 8.37 -5.26
CA PHE A 380 -22.64 7.67 -5.96
C PHE A 380 -22.69 6.18 -5.61
N ILE A 381 -21.53 5.49 -5.66
CA ILE A 381 -21.46 4.06 -5.30
C ILE A 381 -21.90 3.86 -3.85
N TYR A 382 -21.42 4.69 -2.92
CA TYR A 382 -21.84 4.62 -1.52
C TYR A 382 -23.34 4.85 -1.37
N HIS A 383 -23.90 5.87 -2.01
CA HIS A 383 -25.33 6.16 -1.96
C HIS A 383 -26.19 4.96 -2.38
N MET A 384 -25.82 4.31 -3.48
CA MET A 384 -26.59 3.19 -4.00
C MET A 384 -26.42 1.88 -3.21
N SER A 385 -25.25 1.63 -2.63
CA SER A 385 -24.90 0.31 -2.10
C SER A 385 -24.43 0.29 -0.63
N GLY A 386 -24.01 1.42 -0.06
CA GLY A 386 -23.32 1.46 1.23
C GLY A 386 -21.85 1.00 1.17
N VAL A 387 -21.32 0.75 -0.03
CA VAL A 387 -19.89 0.42 -0.23
C VAL A 387 -19.06 1.69 -0.23
N ARG A 388 -18.11 1.80 0.72
CA ARG A 388 -17.21 2.94 0.81
C ARG A 388 -15.90 2.69 0.05
N LEU A 389 -15.55 3.61 -0.83
CA LEU A 389 -14.34 3.62 -1.63
C LEU A 389 -13.54 4.89 -1.34
N THR A 390 -12.28 4.90 -1.76
CA THR A 390 -11.44 6.09 -1.65
C THR A 390 -10.80 6.47 -2.97
N LYS A 391 -10.65 7.76 -3.21
CA LYS A 391 -9.79 8.26 -4.27
C LYS A 391 -8.40 7.60 -4.17
N GLY A 392 -7.82 7.25 -5.29
CA GLY A 392 -6.42 6.85 -5.37
C GLY A 392 -5.49 7.92 -4.79
N PRO A 393 -4.24 7.60 -4.46
CA PRO A 393 -3.33 8.60 -3.95
C PRO A 393 -3.25 9.76 -4.93
N PRO A 394 -3.09 11.02 -4.45
CA PRO A 394 -2.98 12.16 -5.33
C PRO A 394 -1.86 11.91 -6.34
N ALA A 395 -2.17 12.19 -7.60
CA ALA A 395 -1.25 11.98 -8.70
C ALA A 395 0.10 12.66 -8.42
N ALA A 396 1.19 11.93 -8.65
CA ALA A 396 2.50 12.55 -8.72
C ALA A 396 2.48 13.67 -9.79
N PRO A 397 3.35 14.69 -9.72
CA PRO A 397 3.38 15.75 -10.72
C PRO A 397 3.45 15.25 -12.16
N SER A 398 4.14 14.12 -12.39
CA SER A 398 4.19 13.43 -13.69
C SER A 398 2.86 12.84 -14.12
N GLN A 399 2.04 12.33 -13.19
CA GLN A 399 0.70 11.82 -13.46
C GLN A 399 -0.32 12.93 -13.67
N ALA A 400 -0.27 14.00 -12.87
CA ALA A 400 -1.16 15.14 -13.00
C ALA A 400 -1.10 15.73 -14.41
N ARG A 401 0.11 15.79 -15.00
CA ARG A 401 0.31 16.24 -16.39
C ARG A 401 -0.36 15.31 -17.42
N ARG A 402 -0.52 14.02 -17.08
CA ARG A 402 -1.16 13.01 -17.95
C ARG A 402 -2.65 12.81 -17.63
N GLY A 403 -3.18 13.51 -16.63
CA GLY A 403 -4.61 13.48 -16.28
C GLY A 403 -5.09 12.17 -15.68
N LEU A 404 -4.20 11.37 -15.07
CA LEU A 404 -4.59 10.14 -14.40
C LEU A 404 -5.41 10.45 -13.15
N GLU A 405 -6.56 9.81 -13.02
CA GLU A 405 -7.43 9.88 -11.85
C GLU A 405 -8.01 8.50 -11.56
N LEU A 406 -7.70 7.98 -10.38
CA LEU A 406 -8.04 6.61 -9.99
C LEU A 406 -8.98 6.60 -8.80
N LEU A 407 -9.96 5.68 -8.81
CA LEU A 407 -10.73 5.30 -7.62
C LEU A 407 -10.31 3.91 -7.18
N ARG A 408 -9.97 3.76 -5.90
CA ARG A 408 -9.38 2.54 -5.33
C ARG A 408 -10.40 1.74 -4.52
N LEU A 409 -10.46 0.45 -4.80
CA LEU A 409 -11.18 -0.57 -4.05
C LEU A 409 -10.16 -1.43 -3.32
N ALA A 410 -9.70 -0.98 -2.15
CA ALA A 410 -8.69 -1.71 -1.36
C ALA A 410 -9.33 -2.88 -0.61
N ILE A 411 -8.78 -4.09 -0.79
CA ILE A 411 -9.33 -5.31 -0.21
C ILE A 411 -8.50 -5.71 1.03
N PRO A 412 -9.04 -5.56 2.26
CA PRO A 412 -8.37 -5.99 3.47
C PRO A 412 -8.26 -7.52 3.52
N ALA A 413 -7.10 -8.03 3.91
CA ALA A 413 -6.91 -9.45 4.11
C ALA A 413 -7.79 -9.99 5.26
N ARG A 414 -8.29 -11.24 5.14
CA ARG A 414 -9.06 -11.94 6.18
C ARG A 414 -10.32 -11.22 6.67
N LYS A 415 -10.93 -10.35 5.85
CA LYS A 415 -12.07 -9.54 6.29
C LYS A 415 -13.35 -9.83 5.52
N TYR A 416 -13.27 -9.91 4.22
CA TYR A 416 -14.43 -10.10 3.35
C TYR A 416 -14.40 -11.45 2.66
N LEU A 417 -15.58 -12.00 2.40
CA LEU A 417 -15.81 -13.23 1.66
C LEU A 417 -16.19 -12.92 0.22
N ARG A 418 -16.25 -13.95 -0.62
CA ARG A 418 -16.62 -13.85 -2.02
C ARG A 418 -17.97 -13.14 -2.23
N GLY A 419 -18.99 -13.46 -1.43
CA GLY A 419 -20.30 -12.79 -1.53
C GLY A 419 -20.22 -11.27 -1.38
N HIS A 420 -19.35 -10.77 -0.49
CA HIS A 420 -19.13 -9.32 -0.39
C HIS A 420 -18.47 -8.74 -1.66
N MET A 421 -17.62 -9.51 -2.34
CA MET A 421 -17.04 -9.08 -3.62
C MET A 421 -18.07 -9.10 -4.75
N ASP A 422 -19.04 -10.01 -4.69
CA ASP A 422 -20.19 -10.01 -5.61
C ASP A 422 -21.05 -8.76 -5.41
N ASP A 423 -21.36 -8.38 -4.15
CA ASP A 423 -22.09 -7.13 -3.84
C ASP A 423 -21.35 -5.88 -4.34
N VAL A 424 -20.00 -5.85 -4.17
CA VAL A 424 -19.16 -4.76 -4.71
C VAL A 424 -19.18 -4.74 -6.23
N THR A 425 -19.16 -5.92 -6.87
CA THR A 425 -19.26 -6.04 -8.33
C THR A 425 -20.56 -5.43 -8.83
N GLU A 426 -21.69 -5.83 -8.26
CA GLU A 426 -23.02 -5.31 -8.60
C GLU A 426 -23.10 -3.79 -8.43
N ALA A 427 -22.55 -3.26 -7.32
CA ALA A 427 -22.52 -1.82 -7.05
C ALA A 427 -21.74 -1.03 -8.12
N VAL A 428 -20.56 -1.54 -8.52
CA VAL A 428 -19.74 -0.88 -9.55
C VAL A 428 -20.37 -0.99 -10.93
N LEU A 429 -20.91 -2.17 -11.31
CA LEU A 429 -21.61 -2.37 -12.57
C LEU A 429 -22.85 -1.49 -12.67
N TYR A 430 -23.63 -1.38 -11.59
CA TYR A 430 -24.77 -0.47 -11.52
C TYR A 430 -24.34 0.99 -11.75
N ALA A 431 -23.30 1.43 -11.06
CA ALA A 431 -22.74 2.78 -11.24
C ALA A 431 -22.28 3.02 -12.68
N TYR A 432 -21.66 2.02 -13.31
CA TYR A 432 -21.22 2.14 -14.70
C TYR A 432 -22.38 2.20 -15.69
N ALA A 433 -23.43 1.43 -15.47
CA ALA A 433 -24.65 1.49 -16.28
C ALA A 433 -25.33 2.87 -16.21
N HIS A 434 -25.33 3.50 -15.02
CA HIS A 434 -25.95 4.80 -14.76
C HIS A 434 -24.95 5.97 -14.76
N ARG A 435 -23.73 5.78 -15.29
CA ARG A 435 -22.64 6.75 -15.20
C ARG A 435 -22.98 8.14 -15.75
N HIS A 436 -23.89 8.24 -16.73
CA HIS A 436 -24.32 9.51 -17.31
C HIS A 436 -25.21 10.35 -16.37
N GLU A 437 -25.77 9.73 -15.33
CA GLU A 437 -26.58 10.39 -14.30
C GLU A 437 -25.70 10.96 -13.17
N ILE A 438 -24.42 10.52 -13.08
CA ILE A 438 -23.49 10.97 -12.04
C ILE A 438 -23.10 12.41 -12.32
N LYS A 439 -23.49 13.29 -11.41
CA LYS A 439 -23.15 14.71 -11.46
C LYS A 439 -21.83 14.94 -10.72
N GLY A 440 -21.02 15.86 -11.24
CA GLY A 440 -19.82 16.30 -10.56
C GLY A 440 -20.11 16.97 -9.21
N LEU A 441 -19.06 17.24 -8.46
CA LEU A 441 -19.12 17.96 -7.18
C LEU A 441 -18.48 19.34 -7.30
N LYS A 442 -18.79 20.24 -6.37
CA LYS A 442 -18.12 21.53 -6.17
C LYS A 442 -17.44 21.52 -4.81
N ARG A 443 -16.18 21.92 -4.76
CA ARG A 443 -15.47 22.08 -3.49
C ARG A 443 -16.01 23.29 -2.74
N VAL A 444 -16.17 23.15 -1.42
CA VAL A 444 -16.52 24.25 -0.53
C VAL A 444 -15.23 24.96 -0.11
N GLU A 445 -15.04 26.22 -0.53
CA GLU A 445 -13.77 26.95 -0.42
C GLU A 445 -13.26 27.16 1.01
N ASP A 446 -14.15 27.28 2.00
CA ASP A 446 -13.77 27.51 3.41
C ASP A 446 -13.40 26.26 4.21
N SER A 447 -13.40 25.07 3.60
CA SER A 447 -13.28 23.81 4.33
C SER A 447 -11.83 23.37 4.60
N ALA A 448 -10.85 23.88 3.88
CA ALA A 448 -9.45 23.46 4.06
C ALA A 448 -8.62 24.59 4.65
N ARG A 449 -8.50 24.61 5.97
CA ARG A 449 -7.57 25.51 6.69
C ARG A 449 -6.12 25.07 6.49
N SER A 450 -5.91 23.83 6.08
CA SER A 450 -4.61 23.23 5.79
C SER A 450 -4.74 22.19 4.66
N LYS A 451 -3.64 21.87 3.98
CA LYS A 451 -3.62 20.79 2.95
C LYS A 451 -3.94 19.40 3.51
N TYR A 452 -3.99 19.28 4.81
CA TYR A 452 -4.31 18.02 5.54
C TYR A 452 -5.75 17.96 6.03
N ASP A 453 -6.52 19.06 5.92
CA ASP A 453 -7.92 19.06 6.29
C ASP A 453 -8.73 18.29 5.23
N PRO A 454 -9.70 17.47 5.66
CA PRO A 454 -10.56 16.77 4.72
C PRO A 454 -11.30 17.77 3.85
N ALA A 455 -11.28 17.53 2.54
CA ALA A 455 -12.03 18.40 1.61
C ALA A 455 -13.53 18.18 1.80
N HIS A 456 -14.29 19.27 1.79
CA HIS A 456 -15.75 19.27 1.76
C HIS A 456 -16.26 19.58 0.36
N PHE A 457 -17.32 18.89 -0.03
CA PHE A 457 -17.94 19.06 -1.33
C PHE A 457 -19.45 19.31 -1.18
N ARG A 458 -20.06 19.80 -2.24
CA ARG A 458 -21.52 19.89 -2.39
C ARG A 458 -21.92 19.52 -3.81
N GLN A 459 -23.18 19.14 -3.97
CA GLN A 459 -23.76 18.98 -5.31
C GLN A 459 -23.79 20.35 -6.04
N PRO A 460 -23.75 20.34 -7.38
CA PRO A 460 -23.76 21.56 -8.20
C PRO A 460 -24.91 22.50 -7.93
#